data_d206513905808e84c000c22406c05ffe
#
_entry.id   d206513905808e84c000c22406c05ffe
#
_cell.length_a   1.000
_cell.length_b   1.000
_cell.length_c   1.000
_cell.angle_alpha   90.00
_cell.angle_beta   90.00
_cell.angle_gamma   90.00
#
_symmetry.space_group_name_H-M   'P 1'
#
loop_
_entity.id
_entity.type
_entity.pdbx_description
1 polymer ?
#
loop_
_entity_poly.entity_id
_entity_poly.type
_entity_poly.pdbx_seq_one_letter_code
_entity_poly.pdbx_strand_id
1 'polypeptide(L)'
;YAGALDAGAHTVMANSGSINGVPATGSHYLLTDILRKQLGFKGVVISDYQDVPALASAYHITPDLAGAIAKAVNAGVDMSMQVFGPDQWQAAILQDVKSHAISRARIDEAVRRILTLKFELGLFDQPCVDDPDVPCVDASAANAAVTAGRDATLKAALDSITLLRNQNNALPLADDSNV
;
A
#
# COMPACT_ATOMS: atom_id res chain seq x y z
N TYR A 1 3.72 6.21 -13.21
CA TYR A 1 3.34 4.78 -13.12
C TYR A 1 4.03 3.97 -14.23
N ALA A 2 3.87 4.28 -15.54
CA ALA A 2 4.42 3.47 -16.63
C ALA A 2 5.90 3.13 -16.40
N GLY A 3 6.78 4.10 -16.17
CA GLY A 3 8.20 3.84 -15.93
C GLY A 3 8.51 2.94 -14.72
N ALA A 4 7.69 2.97 -13.66
CA ALA A 4 7.83 2.05 -12.53
C ALA A 4 7.43 0.61 -12.91
N LEU A 5 6.39 0.46 -13.71
CA LEU A 5 5.95 -0.84 -14.22
C LEU A 5 6.97 -1.43 -15.20
N ASP A 6 7.54 -0.61 -16.08
CA ASP A 6 8.61 -0.99 -17.02
C ASP A 6 9.88 -1.42 -16.27
N ALA A 7 10.13 -0.83 -15.09
CA ALA A 7 11.22 -1.21 -14.19
C ALA A 7 10.91 -2.45 -13.33
N GLY A 8 9.75 -3.09 -13.50
CA GLY A 8 9.38 -4.33 -12.82
C GLY A 8 8.71 -4.14 -11.45
N ALA A 9 7.98 -3.06 -11.22
CA ALA A 9 7.22 -2.91 -9.98
C ALA A 9 6.17 -4.03 -9.84
N HIS A 10 6.24 -4.79 -8.75
CA HIS A 10 5.36 -5.94 -8.48
C HIS A 10 4.05 -5.55 -7.78
N THR A 11 4.01 -4.42 -7.13
CA THR A 11 2.85 -3.96 -6.35
C THR A 11 2.53 -2.50 -6.65
N VAL A 12 1.26 -2.15 -6.55
CA VAL A 12 0.76 -0.78 -6.64
C VAL A 12 -0.19 -0.54 -5.49
N MET A 13 0.04 0.53 -4.73
CA MET A 13 -0.93 1.01 -3.74
C MET A 13 -1.90 1.96 -4.41
N ALA A 14 -3.19 1.75 -4.19
CA ALA A 14 -4.23 2.68 -4.63
C ALA A 14 -4.07 4.01 -3.87
N ASN A 15 -4.26 5.13 -4.55
CA ASN A 15 -4.14 6.45 -3.95
C ASN A 15 -5.31 6.73 -2.99
N SER A 16 -5.02 7.34 -1.85
CA SER A 16 -6.02 7.76 -0.84
C SER A 16 -6.89 8.96 -1.28
N GLY A 17 -6.66 9.49 -2.47
CA GLY A 17 -7.40 10.64 -2.98
C GLY A 17 -8.50 10.26 -3.95
N SER A 18 -9.18 11.30 -4.44
CA SER A 18 -10.19 11.21 -5.48
C SER A 18 -9.71 11.84 -6.78
N ILE A 19 -10.09 11.25 -7.92
CA ILE A 19 -9.90 11.84 -9.24
C ILE A 19 -11.28 12.09 -9.83
N ASN A 20 -11.56 13.34 -10.17
CA ASN A 20 -12.86 13.78 -10.68
C ASN A 20 -14.04 13.36 -9.77
N GLY A 21 -13.84 13.44 -8.45
CA GLY A 21 -14.86 13.09 -7.45
C GLY A 21 -15.02 11.59 -7.20
N VAL A 22 -14.24 10.72 -7.84
CA VAL A 22 -14.28 9.28 -7.61
C VAL A 22 -13.04 8.85 -6.81
N PRO A 23 -13.21 8.27 -5.60
CA PRO A 23 -12.09 7.73 -4.82
C PRO A 23 -11.33 6.67 -5.60
N ALA A 24 -10.00 6.77 -5.63
CA ALA A 24 -9.16 5.89 -6.44
C ALA A 24 -9.33 4.41 -6.07
N THR A 25 -9.44 4.10 -4.77
CA THR A 25 -9.66 2.75 -4.25
C THR A 25 -10.98 2.11 -4.75
N GLY A 26 -12.01 2.92 -5.05
CA GLY A 26 -13.28 2.45 -5.61
C GLY A 26 -13.42 2.65 -7.13
N SER A 27 -12.37 3.05 -7.82
CA SER A 27 -12.41 3.42 -9.24
C SER A 27 -12.00 2.26 -10.15
N HIS A 28 -12.98 1.59 -10.76
CA HIS A 28 -12.75 0.59 -11.79
C HIS A 28 -11.96 1.17 -12.98
N TYR A 29 -12.26 2.41 -13.36
CA TYR A 29 -11.55 3.09 -14.44
C TYR A 29 -10.04 3.17 -14.18
N LEU A 30 -9.65 3.62 -12.97
CA LEU A 30 -8.21 3.75 -12.64
C LEU A 30 -7.53 2.40 -12.47
N LEU A 31 -8.12 1.51 -11.66
CA LEU A 31 -7.45 0.27 -11.25
C LEU A 31 -7.55 -0.83 -12.30
N THR A 32 -8.63 -0.86 -13.06
CA THR A 32 -8.82 -1.89 -14.08
C THR A 32 -8.55 -1.38 -15.49
N ASP A 33 -9.22 -0.29 -15.92
CA ASP A 33 -9.11 0.11 -17.31
C ASP A 33 -7.75 0.76 -17.63
N ILE A 34 -7.26 1.66 -16.77
CA ILE A 34 -5.95 2.29 -16.95
C ILE A 34 -4.83 1.36 -16.51
N LEU A 35 -4.78 0.99 -15.22
CA LEU A 35 -3.63 0.29 -14.65
C LEU A 35 -3.44 -1.10 -15.28
N ARG A 36 -4.50 -1.91 -15.33
CA ARG A 36 -4.38 -3.28 -15.81
C ARG A 36 -4.47 -3.42 -17.33
N LYS A 37 -5.45 -2.74 -17.97
CA LYS A 37 -5.69 -2.93 -19.42
C LYS A 37 -4.74 -2.07 -20.25
N GLN A 38 -4.61 -0.77 -19.97
CA GLN A 38 -3.77 0.12 -20.79
C GLN A 38 -2.29 -0.01 -20.43
N LEU A 39 -1.93 -0.03 -19.14
CA LEU A 39 -0.54 -0.13 -18.70
C LEU A 39 -0.06 -1.58 -18.54
N GLY A 40 -0.93 -2.57 -18.68
CA GLY A 40 -0.56 -3.99 -18.66
C GLY A 40 -0.14 -4.55 -17.30
N PHE A 41 -0.41 -3.86 -16.18
CA PHE A 41 0.02 -4.28 -14.86
C PHE A 41 -0.57 -5.63 -14.45
N LYS A 42 0.29 -6.58 -14.05
CA LYS A 42 -0.08 -7.95 -13.67
C LYS A 42 0.04 -8.23 -12.17
N GLY A 43 0.72 -7.34 -11.45
CA GLY A 43 1.00 -7.51 -10.01
C GLY A 43 -0.18 -7.24 -9.10
N VAL A 44 0.09 -7.09 -7.82
CA VAL A 44 -0.90 -6.94 -6.75
C VAL A 44 -1.26 -5.47 -6.54
N VAL A 45 -2.54 -5.16 -6.47
CA VAL A 45 -3.05 -3.86 -6.03
C VAL A 45 -3.48 -3.96 -4.58
N ILE A 46 -2.85 -3.15 -3.72
CA ILE A 46 -3.23 -3.00 -2.31
C ILE A 46 -3.93 -1.65 -2.10
N SER A 47 -4.92 -1.57 -1.20
CA SER A 47 -5.45 -0.29 -0.77
C SER A 47 -4.48 0.43 0.15
N ASP A 48 -4.61 1.74 0.31
CA ASP A 48 -4.02 2.44 1.45
C ASP A 48 -4.83 2.14 2.73
N TYR A 49 -4.27 2.59 3.87
CA TYR A 49 -4.83 2.35 5.19
C TYR A 49 -6.22 2.97 5.34
N GLN A 50 -7.20 2.16 5.70
CA GLN A 50 -8.62 2.54 5.86
C GLN A 50 -9.35 3.01 4.59
N ASP A 51 -8.75 3.02 3.44
CA ASP A 51 -9.38 3.55 2.23
C ASP A 51 -10.61 2.76 1.79
N VAL A 52 -10.63 1.44 2.02
CA VAL A 52 -11.81 0.63 1.69
C VAL A 52 -13.00 1.00 2.57
N PRO A 53 -12.93 0.98 3.92
CA PRO A 53 -14.03 1.45 4.73
C PRO A 53 -14.39 2.91 4.52
N ALA A 54 -13.44 3.77 4.13
CA ALA A 54 -13.70 5.17 3.81
C ALA A 54 -14.70 5.36 2.65
N LEU A 55 -14.84 4.40 1.74
CA LEU A 55 -15.86 4.45 0.69
C LEU A 55 -17.28 4.55 1.25
N ALA A 56 -17.53 3.96 2.42
CA ALA A 56 -18.80 4.10 3.14
C ALA A 56 -18.78 5.27 4.13
N SER A 57 -17.76 5.35 4.99
CA SER A 57 -17.76 6.23 6.17
C SER A 57 -17.43 7.70 5.84
N ALA A 58 -16.56 7.95 4.87
CA ALA A 58 -16.08 9.29 4.53
C ALA A 58 -16.62 9.79 3.18
N TYR A 59 -16.60 8.92 2.17
CA TYR A 59 -17.05 9.29 0.82
C TYR A 59 -18.55 9.05 0.60
N HIS A 60 -19.21 8.26 1.46
CA HIS A 60 -20.65 7.94 1.39
C HIS A 60 -21.13 7.43 0.02
N ILE A 61 -20.25 6.71 -0.71
CA ILE A 61 -20.58 6.15 -2.03
C ILE A 61 -21.07 4.70 -1.96
N THR A 62 -21.04 4.11 -0.77
CA THR A 62 -21.64 2.81 -0.45
C THR A 62 -22.37 2.92 0.88
N PRO A 63 -23.43 2.11 1.10
CA PRO A 63 -24.25 2.22 2.30
C PRO A 63 -23.54 1.73 3.56
N ASP A 64 -22.63 0.75 3.42
CA ASP A 64 -21.98 0.04 4.52
C ASP A 64 -20.62 -0.52 4.11
N LEU A 65 -19.99 -1.23 5.06
CA LEU A 65 -18.68 -1.84 4.87
C LEU A 65 -18.71 -2.95 3.80
N ALA A 66 -19.75 -3.77 3.73
CA ALA A 66 -19.85 -4.83 2.73
C ALA A 66 -19.89 -4.22 1.32
N GLY A 67 -20.75 -3.23 1.11
CA GLY A 67 -20.79 -2.48 -0.15
C GLY A 67 -19.47 -1.82 -0.50
N ALA A 68 -18.73 -1.28 0.49
CA ALA A 68 -17.40 -0.69 0.31
C ALA A 68 -16.38 -1.75 -0.15
N ILE A 69 -16.38 -2.92 0.47
CA ILE A 69 -15.53 -4.06 0.12
C ILE A 69 -15.85 -4.53 -1.30
N ALA A 70 -17.13 -4.77 -1.61
CA ALA A 70 -17.55 -5.19 -2.94
C ALA A 70 -17.12 -4.19 -4.02
N LYS A 71 -17.27 -2.89 -3.74
CA LYS A 71 -16.86 -1.83 -4.67
C LYS A 71 -15.35 -1.81 -4.91
N ALA A 72 -14.55 -1.86 -3.85
CA ALA A 72 -13.08 -1.84 -3.97
C ALA A 72 -12.54 -3.10 -4.69
N VAL A 73 -13.01 -4.28 -4.30
CA VAL A 73 -12.61 -5.55 -4.91
C VAL A 73 -12.98 -5.59 -6.40
N ASN A 74 -14.20 -5.20 -6.75
CA ASN A 74 -14.64 -5.13 -8.14
C ASN A 74 -13.94 -4.02 -8.95
N ALA A 75 -13.47 -2.96 -8.29
CA ALA A 75 -12.64 -1.95 -8.93
C ALA A 75 -11.24 -2.45 -9.30
N GLY A 76 -10.72 -3.47 -8.61
CA GLY A 76 -9.42 -4.07 -8.92
C GLY A 76 -8.47 -4.18 -7.74
N VAL A 77 -8.90 -3.85 -6.50
CA VAL A 77 -8.11 -4.08 -5.27
C VAL A 77 -8.03 -5.57 -4.99
N ASP A 78 -6.82 -6.09 -4.84
CA ASP A 78 -6.56 -7.50 -4.53
C ASP A 78 -6.33 -7.74 -3.04
N MET A 79 -5.79 -6.75 -2.33
CA MET A 79 -5.46 -6.80 -0.92
C MET A 79 -5.83 -5.49 -0.24
N SER A 80 -6.39 -5.55 0.96
CA SER A 80 -6.79 -4.37 1.71
C SER A 80 -5.92 -4.16 2.93
N MET A 81 -5.50 -2.92 3.17
CA MET A 81 -4.84 -2.50 4.40
C MET A 81 -5.91 -2.07 5.41
N GLN A 82 -6.09 -2.85 6.47
CA GLN A 82 -7.23 -2.78 7.37
C GLN A 82 -6.86 -2.37 8.78
N VAL A 83 -7.80 -1.71 9.48
CA VAL A 83 -7.73 -1.45 10.92
C VAL A 83 -8.47 -2.48 11.76
N PHE A 84 -9.46 -3.16 11.18
CA PHE A 84 -10.24 -4.18 11.86
C PHE A 84 -9.68 -5.57 11.54
N GLY A 85 -9.97 -6.54 12.41
CA GLY A 85 -9.44 -7.89 12.26
C GLY A 85 -9.82 -8.58 10.95
N PRO A 86 -9.05 -9.57 10.52
CA PRO A 86 -9.30 -10.29 9.27
C PRO A 86 -10.67 -10.96 9.22
N ASP A 87 -11.22 -11.30 10.38
CA ASP A 87 -12.52 -11.99 10.48
C ASP A 87 -13.68 -11.17 9.90
N GLN A 88 -13.70 -9.86 10.15
CA GLN A 88 -14.75 -8.98 9.60
C GLN A 88 -14.65 -8.85 8.08
N TRP A 89 -13.44 -8.78 7.56
CA TRP A 89 -13.18 -8.79 6.12
C TRP A 89 -13.61 -10.09 5.49
N GLN A 90 -13.19 -11.21 6.07
CA GLN A 90 -13.55 -12.54 5.58
C GLN A 90 -15.08 -12.76 5.59
N ALA A 91 -15.76 -12.37 6.67
CA ALA A 91 -17.20 -12.48 6.77
C ALA A 91 -17.93 -11.68 5.69
N ALA A 92 -17.50 -10.44 5.44
CA ALA A 92 -18.05 -9.58 4.39
C ALA A 92 -17.80 -10.16 2.99
N ILE A 93 -16.57 -10.58 2.68
CA ILE A 93 -16.26 -11.24 1.39
C ILE A 93 -17.11 -12.49 1.17
N LEU A 94 -17.27 -13.34 2.18
CA LEU A 94 -18.11 -14.55 2.07
C LEU A 94 -19.58 -14.20 1.82
N GLN A 95 -20.09 -13.15 2.46
CA GLN A 95 -21.43 -12.64 2.22
C GLN A 95 -21.58 -12.09 0.80
N ASP A 96 -20.63 -11.28 0.34
CA ASP A 96 -20.63 -10.66 -0.98
C ASP A 96 -20.53 -11.69 -2.11
N VAL A 97 -19.77 -12.77 -1.90
CA VAL A 97 -19.73 -13.90 -2.84
C VAL A 97 -21.05 -14.66 -2.86
N LYS A 98 -21.67 -14.90 -1.70
CA LYS A 98 -22.97 -15.57 -1.61
C LYS A 98 -24.10 -14.76 -2.27
N SER A 99 -24.07 -13.45 -2.12
CA SER A 99 -25.04 -12.53 -2.74
C SER A 99 -24.75 -12.22 -4.21
N HIS A 100 -23.66 -12.73 -4.74
CA HIS A 100 -23.13 -12.39 -6.09
C HIS A 100 -22.72 -10.92 -6.26
N ALA A 101 -22.52 -10.15 -5.19
CA ALA A 101 -21.96 -8.80 -5.24
C ALA A 101 -20.49 -8.83 -5.69
N ILE A 102 -19.75 -9.89 -5.34
CA ILE A 102 -18.41 -10.20 -5.86
C ILE A 102 -18.46 -11.59 -6.52
N SER A 103 -17.92 -11.71 -7.73
CA SER A 103 -17.81 -13.00 -8.37
C SER A 103 -16.68 -13.83 -7.76
N ARG A 104 -16.88 -15.16 -7.66
CA ARG A 104 -15.81 -16.08 -7.24
C ARG A 104 -14.57 -15.93 -8.12
N ALA A 105 -14.75 -15.77 -9.42
CA ALA A 105 -13.64 -15.58 -10.36
C ALA A 105 -12.77 -14.35 -10.01
N ARG A 106 -13.38 -13.26 -9.50
CA ARG A 106 -12.65 -12.08 -9.05
C ARG A 106 -11.82 -12.36 -7.79
N ILE A 107 -12.33 -13.15 -6.88
CA ILE A 107 -11.56 -13.60 -5.69
C ILE A 107 -10.42 -14.51 -6.11
N ASP A 108 -10.67 -15.50 -6.96
CA ASP A 108 -9.65 -16.41 -7.47
C ASP A 108 -8.54 -15.64 -8.21
N GLU A 109 -8.88 -14.56 -8.91
CA GLU A 109 -7.93 -13.68 -9.58
C GLU A 109 -7.04 -12.92 -8.58
N ALA A 110 -7.61 -12.34 -7.52
CA ALA A 110 -6.85 -11.64 -6.47
C ALA A 110 -5.89 -12.60 -5.77
N VAL A 111 -6.38 -13.76 -5.34
CA VAL A 111 -5.59 -14.81 -4.68
C VAL A 111 -4.44 -15.27 -5.59
N ARG A 112 -4.72 -15.51 -6.88
CA ARG A 112 -3.69 -15.92 -7.84
C ARG A 112 -2.58 -14.88 -7.93
N ARG A 113 -2.89 -13.59 -8.03
CA ARG A 113 -1.88 -12.52 -8.07
C ARG A 113 -1.00 -12.49 -6.83
N ILE A 114 -1.62 -12.58 -5.64
CA ILE A 114 -0.90 -12.59 -4.37
C ILE A 114 0.01 -13.82 -4.27
N LEU A 115 -0.51 -15.00 -4.60
CA LEU A 115 0.29 -16.23 -4.56
C LEU A 115 1.41 -16.23 -5.62
N THR A 116 1.14 -15.76 -6.84
CA THR A 116 2.15 -15.62 -7.89
C THR A 116 3.31 -14.75 -7.40
N LEU A 117 3.01 -13.58 -6.83
CA LEU A 117 4.04 -12.70 -6.26
C LEU A 117 4.87 -13.40 -5.18
N LYS A 118 4.22 -14.15 -4.29
CA LYS A 118 4.94 -14.91 -3.24
C LYS A 118 5.85 -15.98 -3.84
N PHE A 119 5.42 -16.68 -4.90
CA PHE A 119 6.26 -17.67 -5.60
C PHE A 119 7.43 -16.98 -6.31
N GLU A 120 7.20 -15.89 -7.02
CA GLU A 120 8.25 -15.14 -7.73
C GLU A 120 9.32 -14.59 -6.78
N LEU A 121 8.93 -14.24 -5.55
CA LEU A 121 9.84 -13.80 -4.50
C LEU A 121 10.51 -14.94 -3.72
N GLY A 122 10.23 -16.20 -4.04
CA GLY A 122 10.82 -17.37 -3.37
C GLY A 122 10.33 -17.57 -1.93
N LEU A 123 9.23 -16.94 -1.50
CA LEU A 123 8.77 -16.97 -0.10
C LEU A 123 8.28 -18.36 0.37
N PHE A 124 8.07 -19.29 -0.55
CA PHE A 124 7.73 -20.68 -0.22
C PHE A 124 8.98 -21.57 -0.07
N ASP A 125 10.06 -21.21 -0.76
CA ASP A 125 11.33 -21.95 -0.70
C ASP A 125 12.20 -21.44 0.44
N GLN A 126 12.06 -20.13 0.76
CA GLN A 126 12.73 -19.48 1.88
C GLN A 126 11.70 -18.69 2.68
N PRO A 127 10.81 -19.36 3.41
CA PRO A 127 9.85 -18.68 4.24
C PRO A 127 10.61 -17.92 5.34
N CYS A 128 10.45 -16.60 5.35
CA CYS A 128 10.90 -15.79 6.48
C CYS A 128 9.95 -16.02 7.67
N VAL A 129 10.12 -17.10 8.37
CA VAL A 129 9.48 -17.37 9.65
C VAL A 129 10.53 -17.26 10.76
N ASP A 130 10.12 -17.05 12.00
CA ASP A 130 10.96 -17.09 13.20
C ASP A 130 11.50 -18.51 13.43
N ASP A 131 12.25 -19.00 12.45
CA ASP A 131 12.96 -20.26 12.50
C ASP A 131 14.45 -19.93 12.71
N PRO A 132 15.05 -20.30 13.86
CA PRO A 132 16.45 -20.01 14.15
C PRO A 132 17.41 -20.64 13.13
N ASP A 133 16.96 -21.66 12.40
CA ASP A 133 17.78 -22.37 11.40
C ASP A 133 17.64 -21.76 9.99
N VAL A 134 16.70 -20.82 9.79
CA VAL A 134 16.47 -20.12 8.50
C VAL A 134 16.61 -18.60 8.70
N PRO A 135 17.82 -18.04 8.60
CA PRO A 135 18.03 -16.61 8.75
C PRO A 135 17.32 -15.84 7.61
N CYS A 136 16.24 -15.17 7.95
CA CYS A 136 15.44 -14.37 7.02
C CYS A 136 16.12 -13.09 6.57
N VAL A 137 16.84 -12.46 7.48
CA VAL A 137 17.56 -11.22 7.25
C VAL A 137 18.90 -11.34 7.95
N ASP A 138 19.97 -11.13 7.20
CA ASP A 138 21.25 -10.85 7.83
C ASP A 138 21.19 -9.46 8.48
N ALA A 139 21.01 -9.43 9.79
CA ALA A 139 20.96 -8.20 10.57
C ALA A 139 22.23 -7.34 10.39
N SER A 140 23.36 -7.99 10.12
CA SER A 140 24.63 -7.32 9.83
C SER A 140 24.55 -6.57 8.49
N ALA A 141 24.04 -7.21 7.43
CA ALA A 141 23.84 -6.59 6.13
C ALA A 141 22.82 -5.44 6.19
N ALA A 142 21.72 -5.62 6.94
CA ALA A 142 20.73 -4.57 7.16
C ALA A 142 21.34 -3.35 7.87
N ASN A 143 22.10 -3.58 8.96
CA ASN A 143 22.77 -2.50 9.69
C ASN A 143 23.86 -1.83 8.86
N ALA A 144 24.58 -2.57 8.03
CA ALA A 144 25.56 -2.00 7.09
C ALA A 144 24.91 -1.07 6.06
N ALA A 145 23.75 -1.49 5.51
CA ALA A 145 22.98 -0.67 4.56
C ALA A 145 22.46 0.62 5.21
N VAL A 146 21.94 0.55 6.44
CA VAL A 146 21.49 1.72 7.20
C VAL A 146 22.69 2.67 7.47
N THR A 147 23.83 2.12 7.85
CA THR A 147 25.05 2.92 8.12
C THR A 147 25.55 3.59 6.85
N ALA A 148 25.60 2.87 5.73
CA ALA A 148 26.02 3.43 4.44
C ALA A 148 25.09 4.54 3.93
N GLY A 149 23.79 4.47 4.26
CA GLY A 149 22.80 5.50 3.89
C GLY A 149 22.76 6.73 4.81
N ARG A 150 23.47 6.71 5.94
CA ARG A 150 23.33 7.73 7.01
C ARG A 150 23.65 9.14 6.55
N ASP A 151 24.76 9.31 5.82
CA ASP A 151 25.19 10.63 5.35
C ASP A 151 24.22 11.20 4.31
N ALA A 152 23.73 10.35 3.40
CA ALA A 152 22.72 10.75 2.42
C ALA A 152 21.41 11.16 3.10
N THR A 153 20.97 10.41 4.11
CA THR A 153 19.77 10.72 4.88
C THR A 153 19.93 12.01 5.67
N LEU A 154 21.07 12.20 6.32
CA LEU A 154 21.36 13.44 7.04
C LEU A 154 21.38 14.64 6.09
N LYS A 155 22.06 14.51 4.94
CA LYS A 155 22.09 15.57 3.93
C LYS A 155 20.69 15.92 3.44
N ALA A 156 19.87 14.92 3.12
CA ALA A 156 18.48 15.13 2.70
C ALA A 156 17.66 15.85 3.76
N ALA A 157 17.81 15.46 5.03
CA ALA A 157 17.14 16.12 6.15
C ALA A 157 17.57 17.59 6.28
N LEU A 158 18.86 17.87 6.23
CA LEU A 158 19.40 19.25 6.31
C LEU A 158 18.92 20.11 5.13
N ASP A 159 18.94 19.57 3.91
CA ASP A 159 18.50 20.28 2.71
C ASP A 159 16.97 20.54 2.68
N SER A 160 16.20 19.75 3.40
CA SER A 160 14.73 19.87 3.45
C SER A 160 14.22 20.85 4.51
N ILE A 161 15.04 21.18 5.51
CA ILE A 161 14.68 22.11 6.58
C ILE A 161 14.65 23.53 6.01
N THR A 162 13.48 24.17 6.07
CA THR A 162 13.28 25.54 5.61
C THR A 162 13.02 26.47 6.77
N LEU A 163 13.87 27.48 6.95
CA LEU A 163 13.67 28.52 7.95
C LEU A 163 12.59 29.50 7.48
N LEU A 164 11.35 29.34 7.98
CA LEU A 164 10.23 30.21 7.58
C LEU A 164 10.27 31.59 8.26
N ARG A 165 10.86 31.70 9.45
CA ARG A 165 10.97 32.93 10.22
C ARG A 165 12.10 32.86 11.23
N ASN A 166 12.92 33.89 11.30
CA ASN A 166 13.97 34.04 12.31
C ASN A 166 13.81 35.41 12.98
N GLN A 167 13.03 35.47 14.05
CA GLN A 167 12.74 36.73 14.73
C GLN A 167 13.87 37.08 15.69
N ASN A 168 14.35 38.32 15.66
CA ASN A 168 15.47 38.84 16.44
C ASN A 168 16.80 38.06 16.21
N ASN A 169 16.98 37.44 15.06
CA ASN A 169 18.16 36.63 14.75
C ASN A 169 18.44 35.55 15.80
N ALA A 170 17.39 34.87 16.31
CA ALA A 170 17.51 33.83 17.31
C ALA A 170 18.32 32.60 16.83
N LEU A 171 18.41 32.41 15.52
CA LEU A 171 19.23 31.37 14.88
C LEU A 171 20.35 32.01 14.05
N PRO A 172 21.53 31.37 13.97
CA PRO A 172 21.93 30.16 14.69
C PRO A 172 22.09 30.40 16.20
N LEU A 173 21.83 29.35 17.00
CA LEU A 173 22.11 29.39 18.42
C LEU A 173 23.62 29.48 18.65
N ALA A 174 24.06 30.20 19.67
CA ALA A 174 25.45 30.18 20.08
C ALA A 174 25.85 28.81 20.65
N ASP A 175 27.11 28.42 20.52
CA ASP A 175 27.60 27.10 20.92
C ASP A 175 27.43 26.81 22.44
N ASP A 176 27.31 27.87 23.24
CA ASP A 176 27.10 27.81 24.69
C ASP A 176 25.62 27.96 25.11
N SER A 177 24.70 27.97 24.16
CA SER A 177 23.28 28.10 24.47
C SER A 177 22.76 26.85 25.18
N ASN A 178 22.18 27.04 26.38
CA ASN A 178 21.42 26.00 27.07
C ASN A 178 20.04 25.88 26.40
N VAL A 179 19.74 24.72 25.81
CA VAL A 179 18.47 24.38 25.17
C VAL A 179 17.76 23.30 25.96
#